data_99863a2b141d724905ed0d58efc2672d
#
_entry.id   99863a2b141d724905ed0d58efc2672d
#
_cell.length_a   1.000
_cell.length_b   1.000
_cell.length_c   1.000
_cell.angle_alpha   90.00
_cell.angle_beta   90.00
_cell.angle_gamma   90.00
#
_symmetry.space_group_name_H-M   'P 1'
#
loop_
_entity.id
_entity.type
_entity.pdbx_description
1 polymer ?
#
loop_
_entity_poly.entity_id
_entity_poly.type
_entity_poly.pdbx_seq_one_letter_code
_entity_poly.pdbx_strand_id
1 'polypeptide(L)'
;TPVLAGGQSGQLVGPHLIEGTTPDMRLSREEIFGPVLPVLTYDRIETVIDAINAGDKPLALYIFVRDAAGADEIIRRTTSGAVGVNLTLVHYTHLNLPFGGVNSSGIGAAHGEAGLRAFSHERAVMRNRFLLLPILFPPYGPRVMRLVHLLKRVLG
;
A
#
# COMPACT_ATOMS: atom_id res chain seq x y z
N THR A 1 3.07 -27.22 14.20
CA THR A 1 2.21 -28.42 14.38
C THR A 1 0.89 -28.18 13.66
N PRO A 2 0.35 -29.12 12.85
CA PRO A 2 -0.95 -28.94 12.25
C PRO A 2 -2.04 -28.97 13.32
N VAL A 3 -2.90 -27.95 13.31
CA VAL A 3 -4.13 -27.89 14.14
C VAL A 3 -5.30 -28.53 13.40
N LEU A 4 -5.32 -28.38 12.08
CA LEU A 4 -6.25 -29.01 11.18
C LEU A 4 -5.46 -29.55 10.00
N ALA A 5 -5.64 -30.83 9.67
CA ALA A 5 -5.06 -31.46 8.49
C ALA A 5 -6.19 -32.00 7.60
N GLY A 6 -6.40 -31.35 6.47
CA GLY A 6 -7.52 -31.65 5.55
C GLY A 6 -7.31 -32.88 4.67
N GLY A 7 -6.21 -33.62 4.87
CA GLY A 7 -5.88 -34.80 4.06
C GLY A 7 -5.49 -34.45 2.62
N GLN A 8 -5.09 -35.49 1.88
CA GLN A 8 -4.70 -35.39 0.46
C GLN A 8 -5.30 -36.58 -0.33
N SER A 9 -5.81 -36.31 -1.52
CA SER A 9 -6.25 -37.34 -2.45
C SER A 9 -5.82 -36.95 -3.87
N GLY A 10 -4.81 -37.66 -4.38
CA GLY A 10 -4.19 -37.32 -5.67
C GLY A 10 -3.56 -35.92 -5.63
N GLN A 11 -4.04 -35.04 -6.51
CA GLN A 11 -3.61 -33.61 -6.58
C GLN A 11 -4.45 -32.69 -5.68
N LEU A 12 -5.51 -33.19 -5.06
CA LEU A 12 -6.36 -32.42 -4.17
C LEU A 12 -5.74 -32.40 -2.77
N VAL A 13 -5.53 -31.19 -2.25
CA VAL A 13 -5.05 -30.95 -0.88
C VAL A 13 -6.16 -30.24 -0.13
N GLY A 14 -6.62 -30.78 0.97
CA GLY A 14 -7.59 -30.15 1.85
C GLY A 14 -7.01 -29.00 2.65
N PRO A 15 -7.84 -28.19 3.33
CA PRO A 15 -7.35 -27.06 4.12
C PRO A 15 -6.50 -27.51 5.33
N HIS A 16 -5.40 -26.80 5.54
CA HIS A 16 -4.49 -27.04 6.68
C HIS A 16 -4.32 -25.77 7.48
N LEU A 17 -4.50 -25.87 8.79
CA LEU A 17 -4.14 -24.82 9.75
C LEU A 17 -2.87 -25.25 10.48
N ILE A 18 -1.85 -24.41 10.49
CA ILE A 18 -0.52 -24.72 11.06
C ILE A 18 -0.15 -23.69 12.12
N GLU A 19 0.07 -24.16 13.35
CA GLU A 19 0.61 -23.36 14.45
C GLU A 19 2.10 -23.63 14.68
N GLY A 20 2.74 -22.71 15.45
CA GLY A 20 4.14 -22.82 15.82
C GLY A 20 5.10 -22.62 14.65
N THR A 21 4.70 -21.79 13.69
CA THR A 21 5.60 -21.33 12.63
C THR A 21 6.58 -20.30 13.17
N THR A 22 7.84 -20.37 12.69
CA THR A 22 8.89 -19.42 13.04
C THR A 22 9.23 -18.54 11.83
N PRO A 23 9.83 -17.35 12.03
CA PRO A 23 10.13 -16.42 10.93
C PRO A 23 11.11 -16.97 9.87
N ASP A 24 11.90 -17.99 10.21
CA ASP A 24 12.85 -18.63 9.31
C ASP A 24 12.24 -19.74 8.45
N MET A 25 11.03 -20.19 8.77
CA MET A 25 10.32 -21.20 7.96
C MET A 25 9.88 -20.64 6.62
N ARG A 26 9.88 -21.49 5.59
CA ARG A 26 9.37 -21.12 4.24
C ARG A 26 7.93 -20.63 4.27
N LEU A 27 7.08 -21.24 5.10
CA LEU A 27 5.68 -20.83 5.32
C LEU A 27 5.51 -19.37 5.79
N SER A 28 6.55 -18.80 6.41
CA SER A 28 6.53 -17.43 6.91
C SER A 28 7.20 -16.43 5.95
N ARG A 29 7.88 -16.92 4.91
CA ARG A 29 8.67 -16.08 3.98
C ARG A 29 8.18 -16.13 2.55
N GLU A 30 7.57 -17.24 2.14
CA GLU A 30 7.14 -17.46 0.77
C GLU A 30 5.62 -17.35 0.69
N GLU A 31 5.13 -16.83 -0.43
CA GLU A 31 3.70 -16.79 -0.71
C GLU A 31 3.14 -18.21 -0.87
N ILE A 32 2.05 -18.51 -0.17
CA ILE A 32 1.41 -19.82 -0.19
C ILE A 32 0.24 -19.78 -1.16
N PHE A 33 0.42 -20.27 -2.38
CA PHE A 33 -0.65 -20.51 -3.32
C PHE A 33 -1.31 -21.88 -3.07
N GLY A 34 -2.06 -22.00 -1.97
CA GLY A 34 -2.65 -23.26 -1.59
C GLY A 34 -3.46 -23.18 -0.29
N PRO A 35 -4.13 -24.28 0.08
CA PRO A 35 -5.04 -24.30 1.21
C PRO A 35 -4.29 -24.50 2.55
N VAL A 36 -3.25 -23.72 2.78
CA VAL A 36 -2.44 -23.77 4.00
C VAL A 36 -2.44 -22.39 4.64
N LEU A 37 -2.85 -22.31 5.90
CA LEU A 37 -2.92 -21.08 6.68
C LEU A 37 -2.06 -21.21 7.94
N PRO A 38 -0.94 -20.48 8.06
CA PRO A 38 -0.23 -20.33 9.31
C PRO A 38 -1.05 -19.49 10.29
N VAL A 39 -1.16 -19.96 11.52
CA VAL A 39 -1.86 -19.28 12.61
C VAL A 39 -0.86 -18.93 13.70
N LEU A 40 -0.80 -17.65 14.05
CA LEU A 40 0.04 -17.15 15.13
C LEU A 40 -0.83 -16.54 16.22
N THR A 41 -0.55 -16.87 17.46
CA THR A 41 -1.20 -16.26 18.62
C THR A 41 -0.40 -15.07 19.11
N TYR A 42 -1.08 -14.10 19.68
CA TYR A 42 -0.46 -12.93 20.27
C TYR A 42 -1.16 -12.52 21.56
N ASP A 43 -0.42 -11.91 22.49
CA ASP A 43 -0.95 -11.36 23.73
C ASP A 43 -1.25 -9.86 23.61
N ARG A 44 -0.49 -9.18 22.76
CA ARG A 44 -0.58 -7.72 22.56
C ARG A 44 -0.61 -7.38 21.08
N ILE A 45 -1.56 -6.55 20.69
CA ILE A 45 -1.74 -6.12 19.29
C ILE A 45 -0.52 -5.34 18.77
N GLU A 46 0.21 -4.64 19.63
CA GLU A 46 1.41 -3.91 19.26
C GLU A 46 2.47 -4.82 18.63
N THR A 47 2.65 -6.02 19.16
CA THR A 47 3.62 -6.98 18.61
C THR A 47 3.24 -7.42 17.19
N VAL A 48 1.95 -7.51 16.89
CA VAL A 48 1.44 -7.82 15.53
C VAL A 48 1.69 -6.66 14.58
N ILE A 49 1.38 -5.43 15.03
CA ILE A 49 1.62 -4.21 14.25
C ILE A 49 3.12 -4.06 13.92
N ASP A 50 3.97 -4.28 14.91
CA ASP A 50 5.43 -4.21 14.73
C ASP A 50 5.92 -5.28 13.75
N ALA A 51 5.41 -6.50 13.83
CA ALA A 51 5.75 -7.59 12.90
C ALA A 51 5.30 -7.26 11.46
N ILE A 52 4.08 -6.74 11.26
CA ILE A 52 3.60 -6.29 9.94
C ILE A 52 4.49 -5.18 9.38
N ASN A 53 4.89 -4.24 10.23
CA ASN A 53 5.72 -3.11 9.80
C ASN A 53 7.18 -3.49 9.51
N ALA A 54 7.69 -4.50 10.18
CA ALA A 54 9.05 -5.03 9.96
C ALA A 54 9.14 -5.89 8.69
N GLY A 55 8.04 -6.51 8.27
CA GLY A 55 7.98 -7.35 7.07
C GLY A 55 7.69 -6.60 5.78
N ASP A 56 7.60 -7.36 4.70
CA ASP A 56 7.12 -6.89 3.42
C ASP A 56 5.68 -6.40 3.53
N LYS A 57 5.36 -5.35 2.78
CA LYS A 57 4.01 -4.76 2.84
C LYS A 57 3.01 -5.67 2.13
N PRO A 58 1.96 -6.15 2.83
CA PRO A 58 1.00 -7.06 2.22
C PRO A 58 0.12 -6.36 1.19
N LEU A 59 -0.37 -7.11 0.21
CA LEU A 59 -1.36 -6.65 -0.75
C LEU A 59 -2.68 -6.28 -0.05
N ALA A 60 -3.08 -7.06 0.94
CA ALA A 60 -4.29 -6.80 1.72
C ALA A 60 -4.08 -7.16 3.19
N LEU A 61 -4.66 -6.36 4.07
CA LEU A 61 -4.74 -6.59 5.51
C LEU A 61 -6.21 -6.76 5.91
N TYR A 62 -6.56 -7.85 6.57
CA TYR A 62 -7.90 -8.08 7.06
C TYR A 62 -7.94 -8.01 8.58
N ILE A 63 -8.78 -7.13 9.10
CA ILE A 63 -8.90 -6.84 10.54
C ILE A 63 -10.29 -7.27 11.01
N PHE A 64 -10.34 -8.20 11.95
CA PHE A 64 -11.59 -8.65 12.57
C PHE A 64 -11.64 -8.15 14.01
N VAL A 65 -12.50 -7.18 14.27
CA VAL A 65 -12.65 -6.53 15.59
C VAL A 65 -14.11 -6.23 15.87
N ARG A 66 -14.45 -6.10 17.16
CA ARG A 66 -15.78 -5.66 17.59
C ARG A 66 -15.88 -4.13 17.70
N ASP A 67 -14.75 -3.49 17.93
CA ASP A 67 -14.65 -2.05 18.15
C ASP A 67 -14.03 -1.35 16.94
N ALA A 68 -14.71 -0.34 16.41
CA ALA A 68 -14.26 0.44 15.26
C ALA A 68 -12.97 1.23 15.57
N ALA A 69 -12.83 1.76 16.79
CA ALA A 69 -11.65 2.52 17.18
C ALA A 69 -10.38 1.65 17.16
N GLY A 70 -10.50 0.37 17.54
CA GLY A 70 -9.41 -0.59 17.44
C GLY A 70 -9.00 -0.86 15.97
N ALA A 71 -9.97 -0.94 15.05
CA ALA A 71 -9.66 -1.06 13.63
C ALA A 71 -8.91 0.17 13.10
N ASP A 72 -9.40 1.37 13.42
CA ASP A 72 -8.80 2.64 12.98
C ASP A 72 -7.37 2.81 13.50
N GLU A 73 -7.09 2.35 14.72
CA GLU A 73 -5.75 2.37 15.28
C GLU A 73 -4.79 1.46 14.50
N ILE A 74 -5.21 0.24 14.18
CA ILE A 74 -4.40 -0.70 13.38
C ILE A 74 -4.16 -0.12 11.98
N ILE A 75 -5.20 0.44 11.34
CA ILE A 75 -5.10 1.04 10.00
C ILE A 75 -4.07 2.18 9.98
N ARG A 76 -4.12 3.08 10.98
CA ARG A 76 -3.18 4.21 11.04
C ARG A 76 -1.73 3.78 11.28
N ARG A 77 -1.51 2.66 11.94
CA ARG A 77 -0.17 2.18 12.34
C ARG A 77 0.43 1.17 11.40
N THR A 78 -0.30 0.71 10.39
CA THR A 78 0.18 -0.28 9.42
C THR A 78 0.10 0.25 7.99
N THR A 79 0.80 -0.39 7.07
CA THR A 79 0.74 -0.10 5.63
C THR A 79 0.47 -1.38 4.85
N SER A 80 -0.53 -1.34 3.97
CA SER A 80 -0.89 -2.42 3.04
C SER A 80 -1.48 -1.83 1.76
N GLY A 81 -1.60 -2.63 0.72
CA GLY A 81 -2.26 -2.21 -0.52
C GLY A 81 -3.74 -1.91 -0.31
N ALA A 82 -4.42 -2.72 0.47
CA ALA A 82 -5.83 -2.52 0.85
C ALA A 82 -6.09 -2.99 2.27
N VAL A 83 -7.19 -2.52 2.88
CA VAL A 83 -7.65 -2.97 4.19
C VAL A 83 -9.11 -3.41 4.10
N GLY A 84 -9.43 -4.56 4.67
CA GLY A 84 -10.80 -5.02 4.92
C GLY A 84 -11.07 -5.11 6.41
N VAL A 85 -12.15 -4.47 6.90
CA VAL A 85 -12.56 -4.56 8.29
C VAL A 85 -13.81 -5.44 8.38
N ASN A 86 -13.72 -6.52 9.15
CA ASN A 86 -14.76 -7.54 9.32
C ASN A 86 -15.25 -8.17 8.00
N LEU A 87 -14.38 -8.20 7.00
CA LEU A 87 -14.61 -8.83 5.70
C LEU A 87 -13.29 -9.29 5.09
N THR A 88 -13.35 -10.25 4.17
CA THR A 88 -12.24 -10.67 3.33
C THR A 88 -12.62 -10.57 1.86
N LEU A 89 -11.67 -10.36 0.96
CA LEU A 89 -11.81 -10.38 -0.50
C LEU A 89 -12.85 -9.41 -1.10
N VAL A 90 -13.91 -9.05 -0.39
CA VAL A 90 -15.04 -8.26 -0.93
C VAL A 90 -14.60 -6.88 -1.44
N HIS A 91 -13.56 -6.29 -0.86
CA HIS A 91 -13.00 -5.03 -1.33
C HIS A 91 -12.50 -5.10 -2.79
N TYR A 92 -12.03 -6.27 -3.23
CA TYR A 92 -11.61 -6.52 -4.62
C TYR A 92 -12.76 -6.38 -5.62
N THR A 93 -13.98 -6.77 -5.23
CA THR A 93 -15.15 -6.70 -6.12
C THR A 93 -15.74 -5.29 -6.24
N HIS A 94 -15.27 -4.34 -5.44
CA HIS A 94 -15.77 -2.97 -5.44
C HIS A 94 -15.10 -2.15 -6.54
N LEU A 95 -15.79 -1.97 -7.67
CA LEU A 95 -15.25 -1.37 -8.89
C LEU A 95 -14.73 0.08 -8.76
N ASN A 96 -15.17 0.80 -7.74
CA ASN A 96 -14.78 2.21 -7.52
C ASN A 96 -13.67 2.37 -6.47
N LEU A 97 -13.25 1.28 -5.80
CA LEU A 97 -12.11 1.33 -4.91
C LEU A 97 -10.83 0.98 -5.67
N PRO A 98 -9.73 1.73 -5.45
CA PRO A 98 -8.45 1.35 -6.03
C PRO A 98 -8.01 0.00 -5.49
N PHE A 99 -7.55 -0.88 -6.36
CA PHE A 99 -6.97 -2.16 -6.01
C PHE A 99 -5.53 -2.25 -6.52
N GLY A 100 -4.59 -2.40 -5.62
CA GLY A 100 -3.18 -2.50 -5.94
C GLY A 100 -2.33 -2.66 -4.70
N GLY A 101 -1.09 -3.09 -4.89
CA GLY A 101 -0.13 -3.26 -3.82
C GLY A 101 0.68 -1.99 -3.54
N VAL A 102 1.54 -2.09 -2.53
CA VAL A 102 2.49 -1.06 -2.15
C VAL A 102 3.86 -1.70 -1.88
N ASN A 103 4.94 -1.06 -2.33
CA ASN A 103 6.32 -1.57 -2.24
C ASN A 103 6.44 -2.98 -2.85
N SER A 104 6.77 -4.00 -2.03
CA SER A 104 6.94 -5.39 -2.46
C SER A 104 5.67 -6.05 -2.97
N SER A 105 4.48 -5.61 -2.54
CA SER A 105 3.21 -6.19 -2.98
C SER A 105 2.67 -5.61 -4.29
N GLY A 106 3.27 -4.56 -4.86
CA GLY A 106 2.88 -4.03 -6.16
C GLY A 106 3.17 -2.54 -6.35
N ILE A 107 2.89 -2.05 -7.55
CA ILE A 107 3.03 -0.65 -7.96
C ILE A 107 1.77 -0.22 -8.70
N GLY A 108 1.21 0.91 -8.29
CA GLY A 108 -0.01 1.46 -8.89
C GLY A 108 -1.28 0.76 -8.41
N ALA A 109 -2.40 1.15 -9.00
CA ALA A 109 -3.71 0.60 -8.66
C ALA A 109 -4.60 0.49 -9.89
N ALA A 110 -5.44 -0.52 -9.90
CA ALA A 110 -6.50 -0.73 -10.88
C ALA A 110 -7.86 -0.30 -10.31
N HIS A 111 -8.89 -0.51 -11.07
CA HIS A 111 -10.30 -0.19 -10.84
C HIS A 111 -10.62 1.31 -10.86
N GLY A 112 -11.84 1.63 -11.35
CA GLY A 112 -12.41 2.95 -11.36
C GLY A 112 -11.49 4.05 -11.92
N GLU A 113 -11.48 5.18 -11.28
CA GLU A 113 -10.64 6.32 -11.65
C GLU A 113 -9.14 6.02 -11.53
N ALA A 114 -8.73 5.23 -10.54
CA ALA A 114 -7.33 4.86 -10.36
C ALA A 114 -6.80 4.05 -11.55
N GLY A 115 -7.58 3.09 -12.03
CA GLY A 115 -7.24 2.31 -13.23
C GLY A 115 -7.22 3.18 -14.50
N LEU A 116 -8.19 4.07 -14.67
CA LEU A 116 -8.20 5.00 -15.80
C LEU A 116 -6.94 5.89 -15.80
N ARG A 117 -6.56 6.44 -14.66
CA ARG A 117 -5.35 7.26 -14.52
C ARG A 117 -4.07 6.45 -14.79
N ALA A 118 -4.00 5.20 -14.31
CA ALA A 118 -2.84 4.34 -14.53
C ALA A 118 -2.55 4.05 -16.01
N PHE A 119 -3.59 4.02 -16.85
CA PHE A 119 -3.49 3.82 -18.31
C PHE A 119 -3.60 5.13 -19.13
N SER A 120 -3.57 6.29 -18.46
CA SER A 120 -3.69 7.59 -19.09
C SER A 120 -2.43 8.43 -18.89
N HIS A 121 -2.16 9.33 -19.84
CA HIS A 121 -1.11 10.31 -19.69
C HIS A 121 -1.70 11.67 -19.27
N GLU A 122 -1.38 12.14 -18.08
CA GLU A 122 -1.76 13.47 -17.62
C GLU A 122 -0.82 14.52 -18.19
N ARG A 123 -1.31 15.34 -19.11
CA ARG A 123 -0.52 16.39 -19.74
C ARG A 123 -0.74 17.73 -19.05
N ALA A 124 0.29 18.27 -18.43
CA ALA A 124 0.24 19.61 -17.88
C ALA A 124 0.16 20.65 -19.00
N VAL A 125 -0.79 21.60 -18.88
CA VAL A 125 -0.93 22.75 -19.79
C VAL A 125 -0.89 24.03 -18.98
N MET A 126 0.15 24.82 -19.19
CA MET A 126 0.26 26.17 -18.63
C MET A 126 0.05 27.21 -19.73
N ARG A 127 -0.85 28.14 -19.51
CA ARG A 127 -1.10 29.27 -20.40
C ARG A 127 -0.66 30.56 -19.72
N ASN A 128 0.33 31.23 -20.32
CA ASN A 128 0.74 32.56 -19.87
C ASN A 128 -0.23 33.62 -20.43
N ARG A 129 -0.91 34.33 -19.54
CA ARG A 129 -1.79 35.47 -19.88
C ARG A 129 -1.10 36.82 -19.76
N PHE A 130 0.05 36.88 -19.03
CA PHE A 130 0.78 38.10 -18.80
C PHE A 130 2.25 37.88 -19.20
N LEU A 131 2.72 38.68 -20.15
CA LEU A 131 4.08 38.57 -20.74
C LEU A 131 5.17 39.09 -19.79
N LEU A 132 5.28 38.51 -18.58
CA LEU A 132 6.39 38.82 -17.65
C LEU A 132 7.62 37.96 -17.90
N LEU A 133 7.47 36.85 -18.64
CA LEU A 133 8.57 35.91 -18.95
C LEU A 133 9.76 36.55 -19.70
N PRO A 134 9.57 37.55 -20.63
CA PRO A 134 10.72 38.17 -21.28
C PRO A 134 11.69 38.84 -20.33
N ILE A 135 11.25 39.22 -19.11
CA ILE A 135 12.13 39.78 -18.08
C ILE A 135 13.12 38.75 -17.55
N LEU A 136 12.79 37.46 -17.68
CA LEU A 136 13.63 36.34 -17.23
C LEU A 136 14.57 35.81 -18.32
N PHE A 137 14.52 36.36 -19.55
CA PHE A 137 15.42 35.97 -20.63
C PHE A 137 16.64 36.88 -20.76
N PRO A 138 17.79 36.34 -21.22
CA PRO A 138 18.97 37.14 -21.49
C PRO A 138 18.71 38.26 -22.53
N PRO A 139 19.46 39.40 -22.45
CA PRO A 139 20.58 39.65 -21.53
C PRO A 139 20.12 40.09 -20.13
N TYR A 140 20.76 39.50 -19.11
CA TYR A 140 20.43 39.80 -17.70
C TYR A 140 21.04 41.09 -17.23
N GLY A 141 20.28 42.16 -17.25
CA GLY A 141 20.69 43.43 -16.70
C GLY A 141 20.62 43.47 -15.15
N PRO A 142 21.22 44.54 -14.51
CA PRO A 142 21.28 44.67 -13.04
C PRO A 142 19.90 44.67 -12.36
N ARG A 143 18.85 45.07 -13.05
CA ARG A 143 17.46 45.04 -12.54
C ARG A 143 16.92 43.60 -12.45
N VAL A 144 17.20 42.78 -13.43
CA VAL A 144 16.77 41.36 -13.45
C VAL A 144 17.52 40.56 -12.39
N MET A 145 18.83 40.80 -12.24
CA MET A 145 19.65 40.17 -11.19
C MET A 145 19.14 40.50 -9.78
N ARG A 146 18.74 41.77 -9.52
CA ARG A 146 18.14 42.13 -8.26
C ARG A 146 16.83 41.41 -7.98
N LEU A 147 15.97 41.23 -9.01
CA LEU A 147 14.72 40.48 -8.91
C LEU A 147 14.98 39.00 -8.61
N VAL A 148 15.93 38.37 -9.28
CA VAL A 148 16.35 36.99 -9.04
C VAL A 148 16.86 36.80 -7.62
N HIS A 149 17.67 37.72 -7.10
CA HIS A 149 18.16 37.66 -5.72
C HIS A 149 17.02 37.84 -4.70
N LEU A 150 16.02 38.69 -4.99
CA LEU A 150 14.84 38.87 -4.14
C LEU A 150 13.99 37.58 -4.13
N LEU A 151 13.74 36.99 -5.30
CA LEU A 151 12.98 35.73 -5.42
C LEU A 151 13.66 34.57 -4.70
N LYS A 152 14.99 34.44 -4.81
CA LYS A 152 15.75 33.46 -4.03
C LYS A 152 15.61 33.63 -2.51
N ARG A 153 15.44 34.86 -2.02
CA ARG A 153 15.23 35.11 -0.59
C ARG A 153 13.85 34.75 -0.08
N VAL A 154 12.85 34.81 -0.96
CA VAL A 154 11.43 34.59 -0.60
C VAL A 154 11.00 33.14 -0.81
N LEU A 155 11.60 32.45 -1.79
CA LEU A 155 11.20 31.10 -2.21
C LEU A 155 12.19 30.00 -1.80
N GLY A 156 13.37 30.36 -1.33
CA GLY A 156 14.38 29.44 -0.82
C GLY A 156 14.57 29.55 0.65
#